data_5329b7b2222e2c848001e132b95f52c6
#
_entry.id   5329b7b2222e2c848001e132b95f52c6
#
_cell.length_a   1.000
_cell.length_b   1.000
_cell.length_c   1.000
_cell.angle_alpha   90.00
_cell.angle_beta   90.00
_cell.angle_gamma   90.00
#
_symmetry.space_group_name_H-M   'P 1'
#
loop_
_entity.id
_entity.type
_entity.pdbx_description
1 polymer ?
#
loop_
_entity_poly.entity_id
_entity_poly.type
_entity_poly.pdbx_seq_one_letter_code
_entity_poly.pdbx_strand_id
1 'polypeptide(L)'
;MPQLQCEEIRFPSADGVHTVAASMYTMPGVPVRAVLQLSHGMCEYVQRYRPMAQWYAQRGIALAGNDHLGHGGTANKGEHGHYGEPRGRYHLLNDLHTMNGIIHQKFPGVPVFLYGHSMGSFYARWYAETWPESISGAIFSGTAGPHIRNQAGWAVAALTAAVRGPKYVSKTLVKLNMGAYCNRIPDAVSPNAWISRDPEVVKAYDADALCTFPFTAATYREMLATLCHVSSRKWAQNIRKDLPVLLIAGTADPVGDYGAGVRKVWAMLGDAGVQDLSC
;
A
#
# COMPACT_ATOMS: atom_id res chain seq x y z
N MET A 1 -2.64 10.18 -30.59
CA MET A 1 -1.71 10.23 -29.44
C MET A 1 -1.25 8.81 -29.17
N PRO A 2 0.01 8.56 -28.79
CA PRO A 2 0.44 7.22 -28.45
C PRO A 2 -0.40 6.68 -27.28
N GLN A 3 -0.76 5.40 -27.36
CA GLN A 3 -1.59 4.74 -26.36
C GLN A 3 -0.68 4.19 -25.26
N LEU A 4 -1.12 4.27 -23.99
CA LEU A 4 -0.43 3.70 -22.84
C LEU A 4 -0.22 2.20 -23.06
N GLN A 5 1.02 1.76 -23.03
CA GLN A 5 1.39 0.35 -23.07
C GLN A 5 1.37 -0.24 -21.67
N CYS A 6 0.78 -1.42 -21.53
CA CYS A 6 0.79 -2.21 -20.30
C CYS A 6 1.48 -3.54 -20.60
N GLU A 7 2.54 -3.83 -19.88
CA GLU A 7 3.18 -5.14 -19.85
C GLU A 7 2.69 -5.90 -18.62
N GLU A 8 2.07 -7.03 -18.82
CA GLU A 8 1.68 -7.94 -17.73
C GLU A 8 2.87 -8.83 -17.35
N ILE A 9 3.15 -8.91 -16.08
CA ILE A 9 4.27 -9.66 -15.52
C ILE A 9 3.73 -10.65 -14.50
N ARG A 10 4.31 -11.84 -14.47
CA ARG A 10 4.00 -12.84 -13.44
C ARG A 10 5.28 -13.41 -12.88
N PHE A 11 5.33 -13.60 -11.55
CA PHE A 11 6.46 -14.21 -10.88
C PHE A 11 5.99 -15.03 -9.66
N PRO A 12 6.76 -16.04 -9.21
CA PRO A 12 6.45 -16.79 -8.01
C PRO A 12 6.46 -15.88 -6.77
N SER A 13 5.44 -15.98 -5.92
CA SER A 13 5.43 -15.28 -4.63
C SER A 13 6.45 -15.89 -3.67
N ALA A 14 6.92 -15.08 -2.75
CA ALA A 14 7.77 -15.50 -1.63
C ALA A 14 7.07 -16.49 -0.67
N ASP A 15 5.76 -16.67 -0.78
CA ASP A 15 5.01 -17.68 0.00
C ASP A 15 5.16 -19.10 -0.57
N GLY A 16 5.73 -19.23 -1.78
CA GLY A 16 5.94 -20.52 -2.44
C GLY A 16 4.67 -21.19 -3.00
N VAL A 17 3.52 -20.51 -2.94
CA VAL A 17 2.21 -21.05 -3.33
C VAL A 17 1.59 -20.25 -4.46
N HIS A 18 1.59 -18.92 -4.35
CA HIS A 18 0.92 -18.04 -5.30
C HIS A 18 1.83 -17.61 -6.44
N THR A 19 1.20 -17.24 -7.55
CA THR A 19 1.85 -16.49 -8.64
C THR A 19 1.41 -15.04 -8.57
N VAL A 20 2.35 -14.14 -8.35
CA VAL A 20 2.11 -12.71 -8.26
C VAL A 20 1.79 -12.16 -9.64
N ALA A 21 0.67 -11.45 -9.75
CA ALA A 21 0.32 -10.64 -10.91
C ALA A 21 0.88 -9.23 -10.75
N ALA A 22 1.51 -8.72 -11.79
CA ALA A 22 2.09 -7.38 -11.81
C ALA A 22 1.85 -6.70 -13.15
N SER A 23 1.90 -5.39 -13.16
CA SER A 23 1.75 -4.57 -14.36
C SER A 23 2.80 -3.49 -14.41
N MET A 24 3.32 -3.23 -15.61
CA MET A 24 4.26 -2.15 -15.89
C MET A 24 3.73 -1.29 -17.04
N TYR A 25 3.64 0.01 -16.79
CA TYR A 25 3.07 0.97 -17.71
C TYR A 25 4.15 1.91 -18.24
N THR A 26 4.23 2.01 -19.57
CA THR A 26 5.14 2.91 -20.29
C THR A 26 4.41 3.62 -21.44
N MET A 27 5.02 4.67 -21.99
CA MET A 27 4.51 5.37 -23.17
C MET A 27 5.44 5.13 -24.36
N PRO A 28 4.97 4.50 -25.45
CA PRO A 28 5.77 4.28 -26.65
C PRO A 28 6.37 5.59 -27.18
N GLY A 29 7.66 5.56 -27.51
CA GLY A 29 8.37 6.73 -28.02
C GLY A 29 8.78 7.76 -26.96
N VAL A 30 8.46 7.54 -25.68
CA VAL A 30 8.91 8.38 -24.57
C VAL A 30 9.97 7.62 -23.74
N PRO A 31 11.22 8.08 -23.70
CA PRO A 31 12.26 7.44 -22.89
C PRO A 31 11.90 7.43 -21.40
N VAL A 32 12.09 6.28 -20.76
CA VAL A 32 11.88 6.14 -19.31
C VAL A 32 13.08 6.73 -18.58
N ARG A 33 12.85 7.78 -17.78
CA ARG A 33 13.86 8.48 -16.97
C ARG A 33 13.70 8.27 -15.45
N ALA A 34 12.57 7.71 -15.03
CA ALA A 34 12.33 7.29 -13.65
C ALA A 34 11.25 6.21 -13.63
N VAL A 35 11.21 5.40 -12.60
CA VAL A 35 10.13 4.43 -12.36
C VAL A 35 9.48 4.73 -11.01
N LEU A 36 8.16 4.78 -10.99
CA LEU A 36 7.36 4.82 -9.78
C LEU A 36 6.89 3.41 -9.48
N GLN A 37 7.49 2.77 -8.48
CA GLN A 37 7.07 1.45 -8.01
C GLN A 37 5.90 1.62 -7.04
N LEU A 38 4.75 1.01 -7.36
CA LEU A 38 3.52 1.09 -6.60
C LEU A 38 3.39 -0.06 -5.61
N SER A 39 3.12 0.28 -4.35
CA SER A 39 2.55 -0.60 -3.32
C SER A 39 1.13 -0.10 -3.03
N HIS A 40 0.13 -0.80 -3.54
CA HIS A 40 -1.27 -0.38 -3.48
C HIS A 40 -1.91 -0.60 -2.09
N GLY A 41 -3.08 -0.01 -1.86
CA GLY A 41 -3.79 -0.06 -0.59
C GLY A 41 -4.62 -1.33 -0.39
N MET A 42 -5.39 -1.33 0.71
CA MET A 42 -6.33 -2.39 1.05
C MET A 42 -7.49 -2.42 0.04
N CYS A 43 -7.89 -3.62 -0.38
CA CYS A 43 -9.04 -3.83 -1.27
C CYS A 43 -8.94 -3.01 -2.57
N GLU A 44 -7.78 -3.08 -3.20
CA GLU A 44 -7.53 -2.51 -4.52
C GLU A 44 -6.43 -3.31 -5.25
N TYR A 45 -6.01 -2.87 -6.43
CA TYR A 45 -5.04 -3.56 -7.28
C TYR A 45 -4.37 -2.58 -8.26
N VAL A 46 -3.26 -2.98 -8.88
CA VAL A 46 -2.40 -2.08 -9.67
C VAL A 46 -3.13 -1.41 -10.83
N GLN A 47 -4.02 -2.12 -11.54
CA GLN A 47 -4.68 -1.57 -12.73
C GLN A 47 -5.61 -0.39 -12.44
N ARG A 48 -6.06 -0.21 -11.20
CA ARG A 48 -6.80 0.99 -10.78
C ARG A 48 -5.99 2.28 -10.92
N TYR A 49 -4.67 2.17 -10.91
CA TYR A 49 -3.75 3.30 -11.06
C TYR A 49 -3.44 3.64 -12.53
N ARG A 50 -4.13 2.99 -13.50
CA ARG A 50 -3.93 3.24 -14.93
C ARG A 50 -4.05 4.73 -15.32
N PRO A 51 -5.01 5.54 -14.82
CA PRO A 51 -5.06 6.98 -15.12
C PRO A 51 -3.80 7.72 -14.63
N MET A 52 -3.34 7.41 -13.43
CA MET A 52 -2.09 7.93 -12.87
C MET A 52 -0.88 7.50 -13.71
N ALA A 53 -0.82 6.22 -14.08
CA ALA A 53 0.23 5.67 -14.94
C ALA A 53 0.29 6.38 -16.29
N GLN A 54 -0.86 6.67 -16.92
CA GLN A 54 -0.92 7.40 -18.18
C GLN A 54 -0.32 8.80 -18.05
N TRP A 55 -0.66 9.53 -16.99
CA TRP A 55 -0.17 10.88 -16.74
C TRP A 55 1.36 10.89 -16.54
N TYR A 56 1.89 9.95 -15.76
CA TYR A 56 3.33 9.83 -15.48
C TYR A 56 4.11 9.33 -16.72
N ALA A 57 3.60 8.31 -17.44
CA ALA A 57 4.29 7.73 -18.59
C ALA A 57 4.45 8.73 -19.71
N GLN A 58 3.49 9.64 -19.94
CA GLN A 58 3.62 10.77 -20.88
C GLN A 58 4.80 11.69 -20.56
N ARG A 59 5.30 11.65 -19.32
CA ARG A 59 6.39 12.47 -18.79
C ARG A 59 7.69 11.69 -18.58
N GLY A 60 7.76 10.47 -19.14
CA GLY A 60 8.94 9.61 -19.03
C GLY A 60 9.09 8.96 -17.64
N ILE A 61 8.02 8.84 -16.89
CA ILE A 61 8.03 8.13 -15.61
C ILE A 61 7.15 6.87 -15.76
N ALA A 62 7.77 5.71 -15.81
CA ALA A 62 7.03 4.45 -15.84
C ALA A 62 6.35 4.22 -14.48
N LEU A 63 5.17 3.59 -14.47
CA LEU A 63 4.56 3.07 -13.25
C LEU A 63 4.59 1.55 -13.29
N ALA A 64 5.08 0.93 -12.23
CA ALA A 64 5.16 -0.52 -12.13
C ALA A 64 4.74 -0.97 -10.73
N GLY A 65 4.02 -2.07 -10.62
CA GLY A 65 3.61 -2.59 -9.33
C GLY A 65 3.04 -4.00 -9.45
N ASN A 66 2.94 -4.67 -8.32
CA ASN A 66 2.33 -5.99 -8.23
C ASN A 66 1.07 -5.95 -7.36
N ASP A 67 0.09 -6.75 -7.71
CA ASP A 67 -1.05 -7.02 -6.84
C ASP A 67 -0.56 -7.79 -5.63
N HIS A 68 -0.84 -7.28 -4.43
CA HIS A 68 -0.43 -7.93 -3.19
C HIS A 68 -1.11 -9.28 -3.01
N LEU A 69 -0.53 -10.17 -2.22
CA LEU A 69 -1.20 -11.40 -1.80
C LEU A 69 -2.61 -11.09 -1.30
N GLY A 70 -3.58 -11.93 -1.68
CA GLY A 70 -4.99 -11.72 -1.33
C GLY A 70 -5.69 -10.58 -2.07
N HIS A 71 -5.07 -10.02 -3.13
CA HIS A 71 -5.61 -8.91 -3.92
C HIS A 71 -5.51 -9.18 -5.43
N GLY A 72 -6.35 -8.49 -6.18
CA GLY A 72 -6.31 -8.43 -7.64
C GLY A 72 -6.11 -9.78 -8.33
N GLY A 73 -5.20 -9.82 -9.29
CA GLY A 73 -4.87 -11.04 -10.04
C GLY A 73 -3.88 -11.99 -9.36
N THR A 74 -3.37 -11.64 -8.17
CA THR A 74 -2.52 -12.52 -7.34
C THR A 74 -3.36 -13.47 -6.47
N ALA A 75 -4.53 -13.01 -6.00
CA ALA A 75 -5.43 -13.87 -5.23
C ALA A 75 -6.05 -14.96 -6.10
N ASN A 76 -6.02 -16.21 -5.62
CA ASN A 76 -6.80 -17.27 -6.21
C ASN A 76 -8.30 -17.04 -5.96
N LYS A 77 -9.15 -17.76 -6.70
CA LYS A 77 -10.61 -17.67 -6.54
C LYS A 77 -11.01 -17.99 -5.09
N GLY A 78 -11.69 -17.04 -4.44
CA GLY A 78 -12.16 -17.17 -3.06
C GLY A 78 -11.13 -16.85 -1.98
N GLU A 79 -9.95 -16.38 -2.34
CA GLU A 79 -8.88 -16.01 -1.40
C GLU A 79 -8.70 -14.49 -1.24
N HIS A 80 -9.51 -13.68 -1.92
CA HIS A 80 -9.47 -12.23 -1.73
C HIS A 80 -9.65 -11.86 -0.26
N GLY A 81 -8.80 -10.95 0.22
CA GLY A 81 -8.76 -10.52 1.61
C GLY A 81 -7.99 -11.44 2.56
N HIS A 82 -7.31 -12.49 2.03
CA HIS A 82 -6.44 -13.35 2.82
C HIS A 82 -5.03 -13.40 2.22
N TYR A 83 -4.03 -12.92 2.94
CA TYR A 83 -2.64 -13.01 2.50
C TYR A 83 -1.76 -13.79 3.49
N GLY A 84 -2.05 -15.07 3.49
CA GLY A 84 -1.13 -16.07 3.98
C GLY A 84 -1.03 -16.25 5.49
N GLU A 85 -0.85 -17.48 5.82
CA GLU A 85 -0.42 -18.01 7.09
C GLU A 85 0.65 -19.07 6.83
N PRO A 86 1.69 -19.09 7.63
CA PRO A 86 2.16 -18.04 8.54
C PRO A 86 2.97 -16.96 7.81
N ARG A 87 3.17 -15.79 8.43
CA ARG A 87 4.13 -14.75 7.97
C ARG A 87 3.73 -13.99 6.70
N GLY A 88 2.43 -13.87 6.37
CA GLY A 88 1.95 -13.23 5.14
C GLY A 88 2.53 -11.84 4.88
N ARG A 89 2.70 -10.99 5.91
CA ARG A 89 3.31 -9.66 5.79
C ARG A 89 4.75 -9.69 5.26
N TYR A 90 5.53 -10.73 5.61
CA TYR A 90 6.92 -10.88 5.12
C TYR A 90 6.95 -11.32 3.66
N HIS A 91 6.01 -12.21 3.26
CA HIS A 91 5.89 -12.63 1.87
C HIS A 91 5.51 -11.44 0.98
N LEU A 92 4.51 -10.64 1.40
CA LEU A 92 4.11 -9.43 0.68
C LEU A 92 5.27 -8.44 0.54
N LEU A 93 6.06 -8.24 1.60
CA LEU A 93 7.23 -7.36 1.57
C LEU A 93 8.31 -7.87 0.61
N ASN A 94 8.58 -9.20 0.60
CA ASN A 94 9.53 -9.81 -0.33
C ASN A 94 9.04 -9.78 -1.78
N ASP A 95 7.73 -9.93 -2.03
CA ASP A 95 7.15 -9.81 -3.37
C ASP A 95 7.34 -8.39 -3.93
N LEU A 96 7.22 -7.35 -3.07
CA LEU A 96 7.59 -5.98 -3.46
C LEU A 96 9.06 -5.88 -3.85
N HIS A 97 9.95 -6.57 -3.13
CA HIS A 97 11.38 -6.56 -3.43
C HIS A 97 11.70 -7.33 -4.72
N THR A 98 11.01 -8.44 -4.98
CA THR A 98 11.12 -9.15 -6.26
C THR A 98 10.70 -8.25 -7.42
N MET A 99 9.57 -7.53 -7.28
CA MET A 99 9.12 -6.58 -8.28
C MET A 99 10.14 -5.44 -8.51
N ASN A 100 10.78 -4.95 -7.45
CA ASN A 100 11.85 -3.96 -7.53
C ASN A 100 13.03 -4.49 -8.35
N GLY A 101 13.45 -5.72 -8.11
CA GLY A 101 14.50 -6.39 -8.89
C GLY A 101 14.14 -6.49 -10.39
N ILE A 102 12.89 -6.83 -10.71
CA ILE A 102 12.39 -6.87 -12.10
C ILE A 102 12.47 -5.47 -12.75
N ILE A 103 12.10 -4.43 -12.00
CA ILE A 103 12.18 -3.04 -12.47
C ILE A 103 13.64 -2.67 -12.79
N HIS A 104 14.59 -2.95 -11.90
CA HIS A 104 16.02 -2.65 -12.12
C HIS A 104 16.62 -3.43 -13.29
N GLN A 105 16.18 -4.68 -13.53
CA GLN A 105 16.58 -5.46 -14.70
C GLN A 105 16.04 -4.86 -16.00
N LYS A 106 14.81 -4.37 -15.98
CA LYS A 106 14.16 -3.78 -17.16
C LYS A 106 14.69 -2.39 -17.50
N PHE A 107 15.03 -1.61 -16.48
CA PHE A 107 15.51 -0.23 -16.61
C PHE A 107 16.82 -0.03 -15.81
N PRO A 108 17.93 -0.58 -16.32
CA PRO A 108 19.21 -0.47 -15.63
C PRO A 108 19.67 1.00 -15.53
N GLY A 109 20.06 1.42 -14.32
CA GLY A 109 20.53 2.77 -14.04
C GLY A 109 19.43 3.85 -13.93
N VAL A 110 18.18 3.50 -14.15
CA VAL A 110 17.06 4.43 -13.99
C VAL A 110 16.64 4.50 -12.51
N PRO A 111 16.47 5.71 -11.93
CA PRO A 111 16.05 5.84 -10.52
C PRO A 111 14.64 5.28 -10.28
N VAL A 112 14.47 4.55 -9.18
CA VAL A 112 13.21 3.96 -8.75
C VAL A 112 12.72 4.66 -7.49
N PHE A 113 11.49 5.20 -7.54
CA PHE A 113 10.82 5.80 -6.40
C PHE A 113 9.70 4.87 -5.92
N LEU A 114 9.66 4.60 -4.62
CA LEU A 114 8.63 3.73 -4.04
C LEU A 114 7.42 4.57 -3.61
N TYR A 115 6.27 4.30 -4.22
CA TYR A 115 5.00 4.93 -3.88
C TYR A 115 4.11 3.93 -3.15
N GLY A 116 3.84 4.18 -1.87
CA GLY A 116 2.91 3.39 -1.08
C GLY A 116 1.63 4.15 -0.77
N HIS A 117 0.47 3.57 -1.06
CA HIS A 117 -0.83 4.15 -0.75
C HIS A 117 -1.52 3.40 0.38
N SER A 118 -2.07 4.12 1.38
CA SER A 118 -2.86 3.55 2.47
C SER A 118 -2.13 2.36 3.13
N MET A 119 -2.70 1.15 3.17
CA MET A 119 -2.03 -0.07 3.61
C MET A 119 -0.67 -0.27 2.92
N GLY A 120 -0.58 -0.04 1.61
CA GLY A 120 0.67 -0.13 0.86
C GLY A 120 1.74 0.83 1.36
N SER A 121 1.36 1.95 1.97
CA SER A 121 2.32 2.87 2.59
C SER A 121 2.99 2.28 3.84
N PHE A 122 2.33 1.36 4.54
CA PHE A 122 2.94 0.66 5.69
C PHE A 122 4.06 -0.28 5.20
N TYR A 123 3.81 -0.99 4.09
CA TYR A 123 4.80 -1.85 3.46
C TYR A 123 5.92 -1.04 2.79
N ALA A 124 5.59 0.09 2.16
CA ALA A 124 6.61 0.99 1.59
C ALA A 124 7.53 1.58 2.68
N ARG A 125 6.98 1.92 3.85
CA ARG A 125 7.76 2.37 5.01
C ARG A 125 8.68 1.27 5.54
N TRP A 126 8.19 0.04 5.61
CA TRP A 126 9.00 -1.10 6.01
C TRP A 126 10.05 -1.45 4.95
N TYR A 127 9.69 -1.36 3.67
CA TYR A 127 10.60 -1.53 2.55
C TYR A 127 11.78 -0.55 2.61
N ALA A 128 11.50 0.74 2.83
CA ALA A 128 12.51 1.79 2.94
C ALA A 128 13.49 1.58 4.11
N GLU A 129 13.06 0.89 5.17
CA GLU A 129 13.93 0.44 6.28
C GLU A 129 14.80 -0.74 5.86
N THR A 130 14.25 -1.69 5.08
CA THR A 130 14.87 -3.00 4.83
C THR A 130 15.83 -2.97 3.64
N TRP A 131 15.45 -2.27 2.56
CA TRP A 131 16.25 -2.17 1.32
C TRP A 131 16.37 -0.72 0.83
N PRO A 132 16.93 0.17 1.64
CA PRO A 132 17.01 1.59 1.31
C PRO A 132 17.82 1.88 0.04
N GLU A 133 18.81 1.03 -0.29
CA GLU A 133 19.69 1.24 -1.45
C GLU A 133 19.03 0.90 -2.79
N SER A 134 17.91 0.18 -2.77
CA SER A 134 17.18 -0.19 -3.98
C SER A 134 16.20 0.88 -4.46
N ILE A 135 16.07 1.98 -3.74
CA ILE A 135 15.16 3.08 -4.07
C ILE A 135 15.87 4.44 -3.97
N SER A 136 15.47 5.35 -4.86
CA SER A 136 15.99 6.72 -4.93
C SER A 136 15.16 7.71 -4.09
N GLY A 137 14.01 7.29 -3.57
CA GLY A 137 13.12 8.07 -2.71
C GLY A 137 11.84 7.30 -2.43
N ALA A 138 11.07 7.77 -1.44
CA ALA A 138 9.83 7.14 -1.03
C ALA A 138 8.68 8.16 -0.89
N ILE A 139 7.49 7.77 -1.33
CA ILE A 139 6.27 8.56 -1.21
C ILE A 139 5.26 7.76 -0.39
N PHE A 140 4.83 8.29 0.75
CA PHE A 140 3.83 7.68 1.62
C PHE A 140 2.53 8.45 1.53
N SER A 141 1.59 7.91 0.77
CA SER A 141 0.29 8.53 0.48
C SER A 141 -0.80 7.94 1.37
N GLY A 142 -1.59 8.78 2.04
CA GLY A 142 -2.69 8.36 2.89
C GLY A 142 -2.26 7.41 4.03
N THR A 143 -1.08 7.66 4.61
CA THR A 143 -0.50 6.78 5.64
C THR A 143 -1.09 7.03 7.03
N ALA A 144 -1.16 5.97 7.84
CA ALA A 144 -1.51 6.07 9.25
C ALA A 144 -0.27 6.29 10.13
N GLY A 145 -0.47 7.01 11.24
CA GLY A 145 0.57 7.26 12.24
C GLY A 145 0.48 6.38 13.48
N PRO A 146 1.40 6.58 14.46
CA PRO A 146 1.37 5.88 15.73
C PRO A 146 0.12 6.26 16.53
N HIS A 147 -0.61 5.21 16.97
CA HIS A 147 -1.77 5.35 17.81
C HIS A 147 -1.94 4.08 18.67
N ILE A 148 -2.39 4.23 19.93
CA ILE A 148 -2.63 3.08 20.83
C ILE A 148 -3.68 2.09 20.26
N ARG A 149 -4.62 2.58 19.43
CA ARG A 149 -5.60 1.73 18.76
C ARG A 149 -4.97 0.70 17.82
N ASN A 150 -3.77 0.96 17.30
CA ASN A 150 -3.08 0.02 16.41
C ASN A 150 -2.70 -1.27 17.16
N GLN A 151 -2.12 -1.14 18.37
CA GLN A 151 -1.76 -2.28 19.20
C GLN A 151 -3.02 -3.01 19.71
N ALA A 152 -4.03 -2.27 20.15
CA ALA A 152 -5.30 -2.85 20.60
C ALA A 152 -5.99 -3.62 19.45
N GLY A 153 -6.04 -3.02 18.25
CA GLY A 153 -6.59 -3.67 17.07
C GLY A 153 -5.82 -4.93 16.67
N TRP A 154 -4.49 -4.87 16.72
CA TRP A 154 -3.64 -6.04 16.50
C TRP A 154 -3.94 -7.17 17.49
N ALA A 155 -4.04 -6.87 18.79
CA ALA A 155 -4.34 -7.87 19.81
C ALA A 155 -5.72 -8.52 19.60
N VAL A 156 -6.75 -7.73 19.27
CA VAL A 156 -8.08 -8.24 18.96
C VAL A 156 -8.05 -9.12 17.71
N ALA A 157 -7.33 -8.71 16.65
CA ALA A 157 -7.19 -9.50 15.44
C ALA A 157 -6.44 -10.83 15.70
N ALA A 158 -5.37 -10.78 16.49
CA ALA A 158 -4.58 -11.96 16.88
C ALA A 158 -5.44 -12.96 17.68
N LEU A 159 -6.18 -12.48 18.68
CA LEU A 159 -7.09 -13.31 19.48
C LEU A 159 -8.21 -13.91 18.60
N THR A 160 -8.80 -13.09 17.72
CA THR A 160 -9.85 -13.54 16.80
C THR A 160 -9.33 -14.65 15.90
N ALA A 161 -8.13 -14.49 15.31
CA ALA A 161 -7.51 -15.50 14.47
C ALA A 161 -7.20 -16.80 15.23
N ALA A 162 -6.73 -16.68 16.49
CA ALA A 162 -6.44 -17.85 17.33
C ALA A 162 -7.69 -18.64 17.72
N VAL A 163 -8.79 -17.94 18.06
CA VAL A 163 -10.02 -18.59 18.56
C VAL A 163 -10.95 -19.05 17.43
N ARG A 164 -11.08 -18.25 16.38
CA ARG A 164 -12.05 -18.49 15.28
C ARG A 164 -11.39 -19.03 14.01
N GLY A 165 -10.08 -19.11 13.99
CA GLY A 165 -9.28 -19.50 12.84
C GLY A 165 -8.80 -18.31 11.98
N PRO A 166 -7.68 -18.50 11.26
CA PRO A 166 -7.03 -17.41 10.51
C PRO A 166 -7.87 -16.84 9.37
N LYS A 167 -8.66 -17.70 8.69
CA LYS A 167 -9.53 -17.30 7.57
C LYS A 167 -10.88 -16.72 7.99
N TYR A 168 -11.15 -16.60 9.31
CA TYR A 168 -12.41 -16.05 9.79
C TYR A 168 -12.56 -14.57 9.45
N VAL A 169 -13.70 -14.21 8.84
CA VAL A 169 -14.08 -12.83 8.55
C VAL A 169 -14.91 -12.28 9.71
N SER A 170 -14.36 -11.30 10.42
CA SER A 170 -14.97 -10.72 11.62
C SER A 170 -15.62 -9.37 11.32
N LYS A 171 -16.94 -9.28 11.44
CA LYS A 171 -17.68 -8.01 11.34
C LYS A 171 -17.19 -6.99 12.39
N THR A 172 -16.77 -7.46 13.56
CA THR A 172 -16.20 -6.61 14.62
C THR A 172 -14.88 -5.98 14.18
N LEU A 173 -13.97 -6.76 13.57
CA LEU A 173 -12.71 -6.22 13.05
C LEU A 173 -12.94 -5.21 11.93
N VAL A 174 -13.86 -5.49 11.00
CA VAL A 174 -14.25 -4.53 9.95
C VAL A 174 -14.74 -3.23 10.56
N LYS A 175 -15.67 -3.30 11.55
CA LYS A 175 -16.22 -2.12 12.22
C LYS A 175 -15.16 -1.33 13.01
N LEU A 176 -14.27 -2.01 13.71
CA LEU A 176 -13.18 -1.37 14.46
C LEU A 176 -12.17 -0.67 13.55
N ASN A 177 -11.92 -1.23 12.37
CA ASN A 177 -10.93 -0.67 11.44
C ASN A 177 -11.49 0.47 10.60
N MET A 178 -12.68 0.32 10.01
CA MET A 178 -13.24 1.26 9.02
C MET A 178 -14.59 1.87 9.42
N GLY A 179 -15.23 1.39 10.48
CA GLY A 179 -16.61 1.77 10.80
C GLY A 179 -16.84 3.24 11.15
N ALA A 180 -15.77 4.00 11.43
CA ALA A 180 -15.83 5.43 11.73
C ALA A 180 -15.38 6.32 10.56
N TYR A 181 -14.96 5.77 9.43
CA TYR A 181 -14.33 6.54 8.36
C TYR A 181 -15.26 7.53 7.67
N CYS A 182 -16.57 7.21 7.61
CA CYS A 182 -17.57 8.12 7.05
C CYS A 182 -18.20 9.08 8.07
N ASN A 183 -17.82 9.02 9.37
CA ASN A 183 -18.48 9.84 10.41
C ASN A 183 -18.40 11.36 10.20
N ARG A 184 -17.42 11.83 9.43
CA ARG A 184 -17.24 13.26 9.10
C ARG A 184 -17.60 13.61 7.67
N ILE A 185 -18.25 12.69 6.96
CA ILE A 185 -18.70 12.93 5.59
C ILE A 185 -20.20 13.16 5.64
N PRO A 186 -20.66 14.40 5.41
CA PRO A 186 -22.10 14.67 5.30
C PRO A 186 -22.71 13.83 4.17
N ASP A 187 -23.89 13.29 4.41
CA ASP A 187 -24.68 12.55 3.41
C ASP A 187 -23.92 11.41 2.70
N ALA A 188 -23.06 10.68 3.45
CA ALA A 188 -22.32 9.54 2.91
C ALA A 188 -23.30 8.50 2.32
N VAL A 189 -23.31 8.38 0.99
CA VAL A 189 -24.19 7.45 0.25
C VAL A 189 -23.65 6.02 0.17
N SER A 190 -22.40 5.81 0.63
CA SER A 190 -21.71 4.53 0.63
C SER A 190 -20.80 4.42 1.86
N PRO A 191 -20.57 3.20 2.39
CA PRO A 191 -19.57 2.98 3.43
C PRO A 191 -18.13 3.30 2.95
N ASN A 192 -17.92 3.46 1.64
CA ASN A 192 -16.64 3.81 1.02
C ASN A 192 -16.57 5.29 0.58
N ALA A 193 -17.53 6.14 0.94
CA ALA A 193 -17.55 7.57 0.57
C ALA A 193 -16.30 8.35 1.04
N TRP A 194 -15.56 7.83 2.00
CA TRP A 194 -14.32 8.41 2.51
C TRP A 194 -13.11 8.28 1.54
N ILE A 195 -13.19 7.41 0.52
CA ILE A 195 -12.09 7.12 -0.41
C ILE A 195 -11.80 8.31 -1.32
N SER A 196 -12.85 9.00 -1.78
CA SER A 196 -12.72 10.13 -2.72
C SER A 196 -13.82 11.15 -2.54
N ARG A 197 -13.53 12.42 -2.87
CA ARG A 197 -14.55 13.47 -3.01
C ARG A 197 -15.31 13.37 -4.34
N ASP A 198 -14.76 12.66 -5.32
CA ASP A 198 -15.42 12.39 -6.59
C ASP A 198 -16.36 11.19 -6.43
N PRO A 199 -17.69 11.40 -6.54
CA PRO A 199 -18.67 10.34 -6.37
C PRO A 199 -18.58 9.24 -7.44
N GLU A 200 -18.07 9.55 -8.65
CA GLU A 200 -17.89 8.54 -9.70
C GLU A 200 -16.72 7.58 -9.35
N VAL A 201 -15.69 8.07 -8.66
CA VAL A 201 -14.61 7.22 -8.14
C VAL A 201 -15.14 6.27 -7.07
N VAL A 202 -15.97 6.77 -6.15
CA VAL A 202 -16.59 5.94 -5.10
C VAL A 202 -17.52 4.90 -5.72
N LYS A 203 -18.38 5.29 -6.64
CA LYS A 203 -19.29 4.40 -7.35
C LYS A 203 -18.54 3.30 -8.14
N ALA A 204 -17.48 3.66 -8.82
CA ALA A 204 -16.63 2.69 -9.54
C ALA A 204 -15.97 1.71 -8.57
N TYR A 205 -15.53 2.19 -7.40
CA TYR A 205 -14.99 1.34 -6.35
C TYR A 205 -16.02 0.36 -5.80
N ASP A 206 -17.22 0.84 -5.49
CA ASP A 206 -18.33 0.02 -4.95
C ASP A 206 -18.82 -1.05 -5.92
N ALA A 207 -18.73 -0.77 -7.22
CA ALA A 207 -19.11 -1.70 -8.28
C ALA A 207 -18.05 -2.76 -8.60
N ASP A 208 -16.81 -2.57 -8.14
CA ASP A 208 -15.70 -3.46 -8.44
C ASP A 208 -15.57 -4.58 -7.40
N ALA A 209 -15.82 -5.82 -7.83
CA ALA A 209 -15.68 -7.00 -6.97
C ALA A 209 -14.26 -7.22 -6.43
N LEU A 210 -13.24 -6.67 -7.11
CA LEU A 210 -11.84 -6.70 -6.66
C LEU A 210 -11.53 -5.60 -5.63
N CYS A 211 -12.52 -4.80 -5.24
CA CYS A 211 -12.39 -3.72 -4.25
C CYS A 211 -13.31 -3.88 -3.03
N THR A 212 -14.27 -4.81 -3.06
CA THR A 212 -15.34 -4.88 -2.05
C THR A 212 -15.35 -6.21 -1.27
N PHE A 213 -14.17 -6.76 -1.00
CA PHE A 213 -14.03 -7.97 -0.19
C PHE A 213 -13.55 -7.67 1.23
N PRO A 214 -14.00 -8.43 2.25
CA PRO A 214 -13.55 -8.25 3.62
C PRO A 214 -12.21 -8.94 3.86
N PHE A 215 -11.40 -8.37 4.74
CA PHE A 215 -10.18 -9.01 5.23
C PHE A 215 -10.48 -10.09 6.27
N THR A 216 -9.67 -11.15 6.27
CA THR A 216 -9.69 -12.18 7.31
C THR A 216 -9.02 -11.69 8.60
N ALA A 217 -9.26 -12.40 9.71
CA ALA A 217 -8.64 -12.08 11.00
C ALA A 217 -7.11 -12.13 10.93
N ALA A 218 -6.54 -13.09 10.21
CA ALA A 218 -5.10 -13.17 10.00
C ALA A 218 -4.56 -11.97 9.22
N THR A 219 -5.25 -11.54 8.18
CA THR A 219 -4.86 -10.39 7.37
C THR A 219 -4.87 -9.09 8.18
N TYR A 220 -5.92 -8.86 8.99
CA TYR A 220 -5.93 -7.73 9.92
C TYR A 220 -4.77 -7.80 10.93
N ARG A 221 -4.47 -8.98 11.47
CA ARG A 221 -3.33 -9.17 12.39
C ARG A 221 -2.01 -8.79 11.70
N GLU A 222 -1.75 -9.28 10.49
CA GLU A 222 -0.52 -9.02 9.76
C GLU A 222 -0.39 -7.54 9.36
N MET A 223 -1.47 -6.94 8.85
CA MET A 223 -1.51 -5.50 8.49
C MET A 223 -1.25 -4.61 9.70
N LEU A 224 -1.95 -4.85 10.81
CA LEU A 224 -1.80 -4.05 12.03
C LEU A 224 -0.44 -4.26 12.69
N ALA A 225 0.13 -5.48 12.62
CA ALA A 225 1.50 -5.72 13.06
C ALA A 225 2.52 -4.91 12.24
N THR A 226 2.33 -4.82 10.92
CA THR A 226 3.15 -3.97 10.05
C THR A 226 3.01 -2.50 10.43
N LEU A 227 1.77 -2.01 10.61
CA LEU A 227 1.52 -0.64 11.04
C LEU A 227 2.15 -0.33 12.41
N CYS A 228 2.07 -1.24 13.38
CA CYS A 228 2.73 -1.09 14.68
C CYS A 228 4.26 -1.00 14.53
N HIS A 229 4.86 -1.87 13.70
CA HIS A 229 6.30 -1.86 13.44
C HIS A 229 6.76 -0.51 12.88
N VAL A 230 6.14 -0.07 11.77
CA VAL A 230 6.53 1.18 11.10
C VAL A 230 6.08 2.46 11.84
N SER A 231 5.30 2.33 12.91
CA SER A 231 4.93 3.42 13.80
C SER A 231 5.84 3.54 15.03
N SER A 232 6.94 2.78 15.08
CA SER A 232 7.91 2.82 16.18
C SER A 232 9.03 3.83 15.92
N ARG A 233 9.60 4.38 17.00
CA ARG A 233 10.81 5.23 16.91
C ARG A 233 11.98 4.47 16.30
N LYS A 234 12.10 3.17 16.60
CA LYS A 234 13.15 2.31 16.05
C LYS A 234 13.09 2.26 14.52
N TRP A 235 11.89 2.10 13.93
CA TRP A 235 11.73 2.17 12.49
C TRP A 235 12.25 3.50 11.92
N ALA A 236 11.85 4.64 12.48
CA ALA A 236 12.27 5.94 11.98
C ALA A 236 13.81 6.14 12.07
N GLN A 237 14.42 5.63 13.14
CA GLN A 237 15.89 5.65 13.33
C GLN A 237 16.63 4.82 12.29
N ASN A 238 16.02 3.76 11.76
CA ASN A 238 16.60 2.87 10.76
C ASN A 238 16.46 3.39 9.32
N ILE A 239 15.65 4.40 9.07
CA ILE A 239 15.53 5.02 7.74
C ILE A 239 16.84 5.73 7.37
N ARG A 240 17.32 5.48 6.16
CA ARG A 240 18.51 6.14 5.57
C ARG A 240 18.29 7.67 5.58
N LYS A 241 19.27 8.42 6.11
CA LYS A 241 19.08 9.84 6.42
C LYS A 241 19.02 10.75 5.19
N ASP A 242 19.67 10.34 4.12
CA ASP A 242 19.70 11.03 2.82
C ASP A 242 18.62 10.51 1.85
N LEU A 243 17.75 9.58 2.27
CA LEU A 243 16.63 9.13 1.46
C LEU A 243 15.57 10.23 1.38
N PRO A 244 15.24 10.76 0.17
CA PRO A 244 14.14 11.69 0.01
C PRO A 244 12.80 11.03 0.37
N VAL A 245 12.03 11.66 1.24
CA VAL A 245 10.72 11.16 1.67
C VAL A 245 9.66 12.24 1.52
N LEU A 246 8.59 11.91 0.81
CA LEU A 246 7.38 12.73 0.70
C LEU A 246 6.21 12.04 1.41
N LEU A 247 5.54 12.77 2.32
CA LEU A 247 4.25 12.36 2.88
C LEU A 247 3.14 13.19 2.26
N ILE A 248 2.10 12.54 1.74
CA ILE A 248 0.91 13.23 1.21
C ILE A 248 -0.37 12.58 1.73
N ALA A 249 -1.34 13.41 2.12
CA ALA A 249 -2.65 12.94 2.55
C ALA A 249 -3.71 14.03 2.35
N GLY A 250 -4.95 13.63 2.18
CA GLY A 250 -6.07 14.54 2.22
C GLY A 250 -6.30 15.08 3.64
N THR A 251 -6.67 16.34 3.78
CA THR A 251 -7.03 16.93 5.09
C THR A 251 -8.27 16.31 5.72
N ALA A 252 -9.10 15.64 4.92
CA ALA A 252 -10.29 14.91 5.35
C ALA A 252 -10.09 13.39 5.41
N ASP A 253 -8.85 12.90 5.21
CA ASP A 253 -8.53 11.46 5.21
C ASP A 253 -8.57 10.88 6.64
N PRO A 254 -9.52 9.97 6.94
CA PRO A 254 -9.65 9.37 8.27
C PRO A 254 -8.50 8.40 8.60
N VAL A 255 -7.83 7.79 7.61
CA VAL A 255 -6.72 6.85 7.81
C VAL A 255 -5.55 7.54 8.51
N GLY A 256 -5.21 8.74 8.07
CA GLY A 256 -4.18 9.59 8.65
C GLY A 256 -4.64 10.42 9.85
N ASP A 257 -5.79 10.09 10.46
CA ASP A 257 -6.40 10.86 11.56
C ASP A 257 -6.51 12.35 11.19
N TYR A 258 -7.06 12.61 9.99
CA TYR A 258 -7.25 13.97 9.46
C TYR A 258 -5.96 14.79 9.44
N GLY A 259 -4.85 14.14 9.07
CA GLY A 259 -3.50 14.67 9.01
C GLY A 259 -2.71 14.61 10.32
N ALA A 260 -3.33 14.37 11.48
CA ALA A 260 -2.61 14.29 12.75
C ALA A 260 -1.63 13.11 12.81
N GLY A 261 -2.05 11.94 12.31
CA GLY A 261 -1.21 10.75 12.21
C GLY A 261 -0.04 10.94 11.24
N VAL A 262 -0.29 11.58 10.10
CA VAL A 262 0.74 11.88 9.09
C VAL A 262 1.80 12.81 9.66
N ARG A 263 1.40 13.90 10.34
CA ARG A 263 2.33 14.80 11.02
C ARG A 263 3.18 14.11 12.09
N LYS A 264 2.63 13.12 12.81
CA LYS A 264 3.43 12.31 13.75
C LYS A 264 4.51 11.50 13.04
N VAL A 265 4.20 10.89 11.88
CA VAL A 265 5.20 10.16 11.07
C VAL A 265 6.27 11.13 10.56
N TRP A 266 5.86 12.30 10.06
CA TRP A 266 6.77 13.35 9.61
C TRP A 266 7.72 13.80 10.74
N ALA A 267 7.18 14.09 11.92
CA ALA A 267 7.99 14.47 13.08
C ALA A 267 8.96 13.37 13.50
N MET A 268 8.52 12.10 13.52
CA MET A 268 9.38 10.97 13.86
C MET A 268 10.56 10.81 12.90
N LEU A 269 10.36 11.03 11.59
CA LEU A 269 11.42 11.00 10.58
C LEU A 269 12.37 12.17 10.73
N GLY A 270 11.85 13.38 10.97
CA GLY A 270 12.64 14.58 11.25
C GLY A 270 13.49 14.44 12.51
N ASP A 271 12.89 13.97 13.62
CA ASP A 271 13.61 13.69 14.88
C ASP A 271 14.69 12.62 14.69
N ALA A 272 14.50 11.70 13.77
CA ALA A 272 15.48 10.69 13.42
C ALA A 272 16.60 11.19 12.48
N GLY A 273 16.49 12.43 11.97
CA GLY A 273 17.52 13.09 11.16
C GLY A 273 17.39 12.84 9.65
N VAL A 274 16.20 12.48 9.13
CA VAL A 274 15.96 12.43 7.68
C VAL A 274 16.05 13.84 7.11
N GLN A 275 16.92 14.04 6.11
CA GLN A 275 17.35 15.38 5.64
C GLN A 275 16.40 15.96 4.59
N ASP A 276 15.97 15.15 3.62
CA ASP A 276 15.03 15.55 2.55
C ASP A 276 13.63 15.01 2.85
N LEU A 277 12.88 15.78 3.62
CA LEU A 277 11.58 15.39 4.16
C LEU A 277 10.52 16.44 3.86
N SER A 278 9.53 16.09 3.04
CA SER A 278 8.40 16.94 2.65
C SER A 278 7.06 16.36 3.09
N CYS A 279 6.09 17.28 3.44
CA CYS A 279 4.75 16.87 3.86
C CYS A 279 3.69 17.88 3.37
#